data_08a8e0133c587bac433424fcff1c6bd8
#
_entry.id   08a8e0133c587bac433424fcff1c6bd8
#
_cell.length_a   1.000
_cell.length_b   1.000
_cell.length_c   1.000
_cell.angle_alpha   90.00
_cell.angle_beta   90.00
_cell.angle_gamma   90.00
#
_symmetry.space_group_name_H-M   'P 1'
#
loop_
_entity.id
_entity.type
_entity.pdbx_description
1 polymer ?
#
loop_
_entity_poly.entity_id
_entity_poly.type
_entity_poly.pdbx_seq_one_letter_code
_entity_poly.pdbx_strand_id
1 'polypeptide(L)'
;MCLPRHPAVAYLFLVRPLSSHVSILRTQSVIRSPRQLDAVLVVGVTLLCIAAPLVATNAAIAAASGIVVLAVLAWFKRCPAAAPLSIFCVICLSLRFSGVRYGPVILAFGLLGYAGVVRIVSWLRRTATWARWGSFDASIRLLCVVAGLLSGAAVLSWYLFLHPNIPHFVKAYVPALPLGLLIVGGLIWAMLNAALEEAAYRGVFLHALDTSLGPGFPALLLQALAFGAIHIRGFPGGWPGVGLACIFGLFMGVIRRRAGGMFAPCIAHVFTDVVIAGIVLLLARPEV
;
A
#
# COMPACT_ATOMS: atom_id res chain seq x y z
N MET A 1 52.52 -0.55 42.53
CA MET A 1 52.66 0.51 43.57
C MET A 1 52.69 1.83 42.87
N CYS A 2 51.59 2.57 42.92
CA CYS A 2 51.47 4.03 42.89
C CYS A 2 49.97 4.36 42.70
N LEU A 3 49.38 4.94 43.73
CA LEU A 3 48.00 5.37 43.81
C LEU A 3 47.83 6.77 43.19
N PRO A 4 46.64 7.10 42.65
CA PRO A 4 46.36 8.40 42.03
C PRO A 4 45.95 9.46 43.06
N ARG A 5 46.39 10.70 42.79
CA ARG A 5 45.97 11.91 43.55
C ARG A 5 44.73 12.53 42.96
N HIS A 6 43.73 12.82 43.80
CA HIS A 6 42.62 13.70 43.51
C HIS A 6 43.03 15.18 43.63
N PRO A 7 42.47 16.10 42.83
CA PRO A 7 42.39 17.49 43.19
C PRO A 7 40.95 17.94 43.54
N ALA A 8 40.93 18.87 44.47
CA ALA A 8 39.80 19.44 45.19
C ALA A 8 38.85 20.26 44.30
N VAL A 9 37.59 20.19 44.73
CA VAL A 9 36.46 20.97 44.20
C VAL A 9 36.46 22.34 44.89
N ALA A 10 36.55 23.43 44.11
CA ALA A 10 36.32 24.78 44.55
C ALA A 10 34.93 25.28 44.11
N TYR A 11 34.03 25.50 45.05
CA TYR A 11 32.73 26.15 44.81
C TYR A 11 32.91 27.66 44.71
N LEU A 12 32.57 28.23 43.55
CA LEU A 12 32.44 29.68 43.37
C LEU A 12 30.98 30.03 43.18
N PHE A 13 30.36 30.65 44.18
CA PHE A 13 29.04 31.26 44.11
C PHE A 13 29.13 32.53 43.25
N LEU A 14 28.51 32.53 42.08
CA LEU A 14 28.28 33.74 41.27
C LEU A 14 26.80 34.08 41.29
N VAL A 15 26.46 35.17 41.96
CA VAL A 15 25.14 35.81 41.98
C VAL A 15 24.88 36.36 40.56
N ARG A 16 23.83 35.90 39.89
CA ARG A 16 23.34 36.46 38.60
C ARG A 16 22.36 37.60 38.87
N PRO A 17 22.46 38.75 38.16
CA PRO A 17 21.46 39.79 38.24
C PRO A 17 20.17 39.38 37.52
N LEU A 18 19.01 39.72 38.10
CA LEU A 18 17.68 39.63 37.52
C LEU A 18 17.57 40.59 36.33
N SER A 19 17.69 40.05 35.10
CA SER A 19 17.30 40.75 33.89
C SER A 19 15.85 40.43 33.55
N SER A 20 15.04 41.49 33.49
CA SER A 20 13.66 41.52 33.06
C SER A 20 13.49 40.90 31.67
N HIS A 21 13.04 39.64 31.61
CA HIS A 21 12.62 39.00 30.35
C HIS A 21 11.21 39.47 30.01
N VAL A 22 11.12 40.47 29.14
CA VAL A 22 9.96 40.66 28.28
C VAL A 22 9.91 39.43 27.34
N SER A 23 9.04 38.49 27.65
CA SER A 23 8.75 37.36 26.77
C SER A 23 7.96 37.89 25.57
N ILE A 24 8.68 38.27 24.51
CA ILE A 24 8.12 38.37 23.17
C ILE A 24 7.62 36.94 22.84
N LEU A 25 6.32 36.79 22.81
CA LEU A 25 5.65 35.61 22.23
C LEU A 25 6.12 35.49 20.77
N ARG A 26 7.26 34.84 20.58
CA ARG A 26 7.69 34.34 19.28
C ARG A 26 6.66 33.30 18.93
N THR A 27 5.74 33.65 18.07
CA THR A 27 4.95 32.70 17.28
C THR A 27 5.97 31.75 16.61
N GLN A 28 6.21 30.63 17.26
CA GLN A 28 6.97 29.56 16.64
C GLN A 28 6.14 29.13 15.44
N SER A 29 6.50 29.62 14.28
CA SER A 29 6.11 29.00 13.03
C SER A 29 6.43 27.52 13.18
N VAL A 30 5.39 26.67 13.16
CA VAL A 30 5.53 25.23 13.22
C VAL A 30 6.20 24.80 11.91
N ILE A 31 7.50 25.09 11.77
CA ILE A 31 8.33 24.52 10.70
C ILE A 31 8.57 23.08 11.15
N ARG A 32 7.66 22.22 10.74
CA ARG A 32 7.83 20.77 10.89
C ARG A 32 9.15 20.39 10.24
N SER A 33 9.93 19.54 10.90
CA SER A 33 11.14 19.01 10.30
C SER A 33 10.79 18.39 8.93
N PRO A 34 11.70 18.36 7.95
CA PRO A 34 11.43 17.76 6.63
C PRO A 34 10.83 16.35 6.73
N ARG A 35 11.23 15.56 7.73
CA ARG A 35 10.66 14.23 8.01
C ARG A 35 9.21 14.27 8.47
N GLN A 36 8.82 15.24 9.29
CA GLN A 36 7.43 15.38 9.76
C GLN A 36 6.50 15.78 8.60
N LEU A 37 6.97 16.67 7.72
CA LEU A 37 6.19 17.03 6.53
C LEU A 37 6.00 15.82 5.63
N ASP A 38 7.05 15.05 5.35
CA ASP A 38 6.98 13.84 4.53
C ASP A 38 5.95 12.84 5.10
N ALA A 39 5.99 12.59 6.41
CA ALA A 39 5.03 11.72 7.09
C ALA A 39 3.58 12.22 6.97
N VAL A 40 3.35 13.52 7.18
CA VAL A 40 2.00 14.12 7.03
C VAL A 40 1.49 13.97 5.60
N LEU A 41 2.34 14.17 4.60
CA LEU A 41 1.97 14.03 3.19
C LEU A 41 1.69 12.58 2.81
N VAL A 42 2.51 11.62 3.26
CA VAL A 42 2.28 10.18 3.03
C VAL A 42 0.95 9.75 3.64
N VAL A 43 0.68 10.12 4.89
CA VAL A 43 -0.59 9.81 5.56
C VAL A 43 -1.76 10.47 4.83
N GLY A 44 -1.64 11.75 4.47
CA GLY A 44 -2.67 12.49 3.73
C GLY A 44 -3.02 11.84 2.40
N VAL A 45 -2.02 11.50 1.58
CA VAL A 45 -2.24 10.78 0.30
C VAL A 45 -2.90 9.43 0.55
N THR A 46 -2.44 8.67 1.54
CA THR A 46 -3.01 7.35 1.85
C THR A 46 -4.47 7.45 2.29
N LEU A 47 -4.82 8.40 3.17
CA LEU A 47 -6.20 8.62 3.61
C LEU A 47 -7.12 9.03 2.46
N LEU A 48 -6.65 9.87 1.55
CA LEU A 48 -7.42 10.24 0.36
C LEU A 48 -7.61 9.04 -0.59
N CYS A 49 -6.60 8.16 -0.73
CA CYS A 49 -6.73 6.91 -1.47
C CYS A 49 -7.71 5.93 -0.81
N ILE A 50 -7.79 5.89 0.52
CA ILE A 50 -8.79 5.09 1.26
C ILE A 50 -10.19 5.67 1.02
N ALA A 51 -10.35 6.98 1.10
CA ALA A 51 -11.66 7.64 0.99
C ALA A 51 -12.23 7.60 -0.43
N ALA A 52 -11.40 7.83 -1.45
CA ALA A 52 -11.85 8.01 -2.83
C ALA A 52 -12.77 6.90 -3.37
N PRO A 53 -12.51 5.60 -3.19
CA PRO A 53 -13.42 4.54 -3.65
C PRO A 53 -14.70 4.39 -2.83
N LEU A 54 -14.73 4.92 -1.59
CA LEU A 54 -15.83 4.75 -0.64
C LEU A 54 -16.87 5.85 -0.68
N VAL A 55 -16.58 6.97 -1.35
CA VAL A 55 -17.45 8.15 -1.37
C VAL A 55 -18.16 8.37 -2.71
N ALA A 56 -19.12 9.28 -2.73
CA ALA A 56 -19.83 9.69 -3.95
C ALA A 56 -18.88 10.39 -4.94
N THR A 57 -19.25 10.40 -6.23
CA THR A 57 -18.41 10.87 -7.34
C THR A 57 -17.78 12.25 -7.10
N ASN A 58 -18.55 13.24 -6.62
CA ASN A 58 -18.03 14.59 -6.38
C ASN A 58 -16.96 14.62 -5.28
N ALA A 59 -17.16 13.85 -4.19
CA ALA A 59 -16.20 13.74 -3.11
C ALA A 59 -14.96 12.92 -3.55
N ALA A 60 -15.13 11.93 -4.44
CA ALA A 60 -14.01 11.20 -5.05
C ALA A 60 -13.15 12.11 -5.94
N ILE A 61 -13.77 13.02 -6.71
CA ILE A 61 -13.06 14.04 -7.49
C ILE A 61 -12.29 14.98 -6.55
N ALA A 62 -12.92 15.45 -5.46
CA ALA A 62 -12.25 16.29 -4.48
C ALA A 62 -11.04 15.57 -3.83
N ALA A 63 -11.18 14.29 -3.49
CA ALA A 63 -10.09 13.48 -2.98
C ALA A 63 -8.95 13.35 -4.01
N ALA A 64 -9.26 13.10 -5.27
CA ALA A 64 -8.28 13.04 -6.34
C ALA A 64 -7.56 14.38 -6.54
N SER A 65 -8.28 15.50 -6.52
CA SER A 65 -7.69 16.85 -6.57
C SER A 65 -6.76 17.10 -5.38
N GLY A 66 -7.16 16.66 -4.18
CA GLY A 66 -6.32 16.71 -2.99
C GLY A 66 -5.01 15.93 -3.17
N ILE A 67 -5.06 14.72 -3.75
CA ILE A 67 -3.85 13.93 -4.05
C ILE A 67 -2.92 14.68 -5.00
N VAL A 68 -3.45 15.35 -6.03
CA VAL A 68 -2.64 16.15 -6.97
C VAL A 68 -1.96 17.31 -6.24
N VAL A 69 -2.69 18.05 -5.38
CA VAL A 69 -2.10 19.13 -4.56
C VAL A 69 -0.99 18.63 -3.67
N LEU A 70 -1.22 17.48 -2.97
CA LEU A 70 -0.20 16.87 -2.11
C LEU A 70 1.01 16.38 -2.93
N ALA A 71 0.79 15.88 -4.15
CA ALA A 71 1.86 15.46 -5.06
C ALA A 71 2.75 16.64 -5.46
N VAL A 72 2.14 17.77 -5.84
CA VAL A 72 2.86 19.01 -6.18
C VAL A 72 3.69 19.48 -4.98
N LEU A 73 3.09 19.51 -3.79
CA LEU A 73 3.79 19.91 -2.57
C LEU A 73 4.96 18.96 -2.24
N ALA A 74 4.72 17.64 -2.31
CA ALA A 74 5.73 16.62 -2.06
C ALA A 74 6.91 16.72 -3.05
N TRP A 75 6.62 17.02 -4.31
CA TRP A 75 7.62 17.22 -5.35
C TRP A 75 8.51 18.44 -5.07
N PHE A 76 7.91 19.63 -4.86
CA PHE A 76 8.66 20.85 -4.59
C PHE A 76 9.45 20.81 -3.28
N LYS A 77 8.92 20.13 -2.26
CA LYS A 77 9.61 19.92 -0.98
C LYS A 77 10.59 18.75 -0.99
N ARG A 78 10.71 18.04 -2.11
CA ARG A 78 11.55 16.85 -2.30
C ARG A 78 11.36 15.80 -1.20
N CYS A 79 10.10 15.51 -0.86
CA CYS A 79 9.73 14.54 0.16
C CYS A 79 10.02 13.11 -0.34
N PRO A 80 10.96 12.36 0.27
CA PRO A 80 11.48 11.14 -0.33
C PRO A 80 10.50 9.96 -0.34
N ALA A 81 9.50 9.95 0.53
CA ALA A 81 8.47 8.93 0.56
C ALA A 81 7.16 9.40 -0.06
N ALA A 82 6.73 10.64 0.23
CA ALA A 82 5.46 11.17 -0.28
C ALA A 82 5.48 11.41 -1.79
N ALA A 83 6.57 11.90 -2.36
CA ALA A 83 6.63 12.20 -3.78
C ALA A 83 6.45 10.95 -4.66
N PRO A 84 7.20 9.83 -4.49
CA PRO A 84 7.00 8.65 -5.30
C PRO A 84 5.61 8.00 -5.07
N LEU A 85 5.09 7.97 -3.84
CA LEU A 85 3.75 7.48 -3.55
C LEU A 85 2.69 8.30 -4.29
N SER A 86 2.73 9.63 -4.17
CA SER A 86 1.73 10.49 -4.79
C SER A 86 1.80 10.49 -6.32
N ILE A 87 3.00 10.39 -6.92
CA ILE A 87 3.18 10.22 -8.37
C ILE A 87 2.48 8.94 -8.85
N PHE A 88 2.71 7.81 -8.17
CA PHE A 88 2.01 6.57 -8.48
C PHE A 88 0.49 6.75 -8.42
N CYS A 89 -0.04 7.35 -7.36
CA CYS A 89 -1.47 7.59 -7.20
C CYS A 89 -2.03 8.53 -8.30
N VAL A 90 -1.32 9.60 -8.65
CA VAL A 90 -1.73 10.53 -9.73
C VAL A 90 -1.81 9.81 -11.07
N ILE A 91 -0.83 8.96 -11.41
CA ILE A 91 -0.86 8.18 -12.66
C ILE A 91 -2.06 7.23 -12.67
N CYS A 92 -2.30 6.48 -11.58
CA CYS A 92 -3.46 5.59 -11.47
C CYS A 92 -4.78 6.34 -11.59
N LEU A 93 -4.92 7.50 -10.95
CA LEU A 93 -6.10 8.35 -11.05
C LEU A 93 -6.30 8.90 -12.47
N SER A 94 -5.25 9.36 -13.13
CA SER A 94 -5.30 9.84 -14.52
C SER A 94 -5.84 8.75 -15.46
N LEU A 95 -5.36 7.51 -15.32
CA LEU A 95 -5.86 6.37 -16.07
C LEU A 95 -7.33 6.07 -15.75
N ARG A 96 -7.70 6.13 -14.48
CA ARG A 96 -9.09 5.93 -14.06
C ARG A 96 -10.05 6.97 -14.64
N PHE A 97 -9.65 8.24 -14.64
CA PHE A 97 -10.44 9.34 -15.23
C PHE A 97 -10.43 9.32 -16.76
N SER A 98 -9.41 8.75 -17.41
CA SER A 98 -9.41 8.51 -18.87
C SER A 98 -10.33 7.37 -19.30
N GLY A 99 -11.09 6.77 -18.36
CA GLY A 99 -12.07 5.73 -18.67
C GLY A 99 -11.55 4.30 -18.54
N VAL A 100 -10.28 4.08 -18.14
CA VAL A 100 -9.78 2.74 -17.83
C VAL A 100 -10.46 2.23 -16.58
N ARG A 101 -11.18 1.11 -16.68
CA ARG A 101 -11.97 0.54 -15.58
C ARG A 101 -11.35 -0.71 -14.97
N TYR A 102 -10.51 -1.41 -15.72
CA TYR A 102 -9.91 -2.68 -15.28
C TYR A 102 -8.71 -2.42 -14.35
N GLY A 103 -8.84 -2.83 -13.09
CA GLY A 103 -7.87 -2.56 -12.04
C GLY A 103 -6.43 -3.02 -12.35
N PRO A 104 -6.21 -4.26 -12.79
CA PRO A 104 -4.87 -4.74 -13.15
C PRO A 104 -4.17 -3.89 -14.22
N VAL A 105 -4.91 -3.38 -15.21
CA VAL A 105 -4.36 -2.47 -16.25
C VAL A 105 -3.95 -1.14 -15.64
N ILE A 106 -4.78 -0.56 -14.75
CA ILE A 106 -4.44 0.68 -14.04
C ILE A 106 -3.15 0.48 -13.24
N LEU A 107 -3.04 -0.63 -12.48
CA LEU A 107 -1.84 -0.92 -11.68
C LEU A 107 -0.62 -1.15 -12.56
N ALA A 108 -0.74 -1.89 -13.66
CA ALA A 108 0.37 -2.16 -14.57
C ALA A 108 0.95 -0.86 -15.15
N PHE A 109 0.12 -0.01 -15.75
CA PHE A 109 0.57 1.27 -16.31
C PHE A 109 0.97 2.26 -15.21
N GLY A 110 0.29 2.26 -14.06
CA GLY A 110 0.67 3.05 -12.90
C GLY A 110 2.08 2.72 -12.40
N LEU A 111 2.39 1.42 -12.26
CA LEU A 111 3.71 0.94 -11.85
C LEU A 111 4.79 1.20 -12.90
N LEU A 112 4.48 1.03 -14.19
CA LEU A 112 5.41 1.35 -15.27
C LEU A 112 5.74 2.85 -15.30
N GLY A 113 4.72 3.71 -15.21
CA GLY A 113 4.92 5.16 -15.14
C GLY A 113 5.69 5.58 -13.89
N TYR A 114 5.34 5.03 -12.72
CA TYR A 114 6.10 5.21 -11.48
C TYR A 114 7.57 4.81 -11.64
N ALA A 115 7.83 3.61 -12.16
CA ALA A 115 9.19 3.11 -12.36
C ALA A 115 9.98 3.99 -13.33
N GLY A 116 9.35 4.47 -14.41
CA GLY A 116 9.93 5.41 -15.37
C GLY A 116 10.35 6.71 -14.69
N VAL A 117 9.45 7.35 -13.92
CA VAL A 117 9.74 8.60 -13.22
C VAL A 117 10.85 8.41 -12.17
N VAL A 118 10.76 7.36 -11.36
CA VAL A 118 11.80 7.06 -10.34
C VAL A 118 13.16 6.79 -10.99
N ARG A 119 13.20 6.16 -12.16
CA ARG A 119 14.46 5.89 -12.87
C ARG A 119 15.07 7.14 -13.49
N ILE A 120 14.26 8.03 -14.04
CA ILE A 120 14.71 9.25 -14.73
C ILE A 120 15.12 10.32 -13.71
N VAL A 121 14.36 10.51 -12.65
CA VAL A 121 14.56 11.56 -11.66
C VAL A 121 15.60 11.12 -10.63
N SER A 122 16.79 11.73 -10.66
CA SER A 122 17.97 11.29 -9.91
C SER A 122 17.76 11.22 -8.39
N TRP A 123 17.06 12.18 -7.79
CA TRP A 123 16.81 12.18 -6.35
C TRP A 123 15.77 11.16 -5.90
N LEU A 124 14.86 10.72 -6.79
CA LEU A 124 13.90 9.64 -6.51
C LEU A 124 14.50 8.24 -6.66
N ARG A 125 15.57 8.11 -7.46
CA ARG A 125 16.17 6.79 -7.74
C ARG A 125 16.59 6.02 -6.50
N ARG A 126 16.95 6.71 -5.43
CA ARG A 126 17.37 6.11 -4.16
C ARG A 126 16.20 5.78 -3.22
N THR A 127 14.99 6.20 -3.54
CA THR A 127 13.80 6.02 -2.68
C THR A 127 13.07 4.71 -2.93
N ALA A 128 13.19 4.14 -4.13
CA ALA A 128 12.48 2.91 -4.53
C ALA A 128 13.32 1.64 -4.23
N THR A 129 13.58 1.37 -2.96
CA THR A 129 14.41 0.21 -2.53
C THR A 129 13.59 -1.03 -2.17
N TRP A 130 12.29 -1.00 -2.42
CA TRP A 130 11.36 -2.06 -2.04
C TRP A 130 11.40 -3.31 -2.96
N ALA A 131 11.85 -3.17 -4.21
CA ALA A 131 11.89 -4.25 -5.19
C ALA A 131 13.04 -5.23 -4.89
N ARG A 132 12.84 -6.11 -3.92
CA ARG A 132 13.79 -7.14 -3.48
C ARG A 132 13.08 -8.49 -3.45
N TRP A 133 13.80 -9.57 -3.72
CA TRP A 133 13.25 -10.94 -3.63
C TRP A 133 12.88 -11.30 -2.19
N GLY A 134 13.79 -11.06 -1.23
CA GLY A 134 13.64 -11.43 0.17
C GLY A 134 13.97 -12.90 0.45
N SER A 135 13.74 -13.32 1.70
CA SER A 135 13.92 -14.72 2.13
C SER A 135 12.65 -15.55 1.84
N PHE A 136 12.86 -16.86 1.65
CA PHE A 136 11.78 -17.83 1.46
C PHE A 136 12.10 -19.13 2.20
N ASP A 137 12.48 -18.99 3.47
CA ASP A 137 12.79 -20.11 4.37
C ASP A 137 11.52 -20.91 4.79
N ALA A 138 11.70 -21.97 5.58
CA ALA A 138 10.61 -22.84 5.98
C ALA A 138 9.50 -22.09 6.76
N SER A 139 9.88 -21.13 7.61
CA SER A 139 8.90 -20.36 8.40
C SER A 139 8.08 -19.43 7.51
N ILE A 140 8.70 -18.79 6.53
CA ILE A 140 8.01 -17.93 5.55
C ILE A 140 7.11 -18.78 4.63
N ARG A 141 7.60 -19.95 4.17
CA ARG A 141 6.76 -20.88 3.39
C ARG A 141 5.50 -21.30 4.14
N LEU A 142 5.64 -21.67 5.43
CA LEU A 142 4.51 -22.02 6.27
C LEU A 142 3.52 -20.87 6.39
N LEU A 143 3.99 -19.65 6.62
CA LEU A 143 3.14 -18.45 6.64
C LEU A 143 2.40 -18.24 5.33
N CYS A 144 3.06 -18.42 4.18
CA CYS A 144 2.42 -18.30 2.87
C CYS A 144 1.32 -19.34 2.68
N VAL A 145 1.58 -20.60 3.06
CA VAL A 145 0.57 -21.68 2.96
C VAL A 145 -0.62 -21.38 3.87
N VAL A 146 -0.38 -21.04 5.14
CA VAL A 146 -1.46 -20.72 6.09
C VAL A 146 -2.26 -19.51 5.62
N ALA A 147 -1.61 -18.44 5.20
CA ALA A 147 -2.29 -17.26 4.71
C ALA A 147 -3.09 -17.55 3.43
N GLY A 148 -2.53 -18.31 2.49
CA GLY A 148 -3.21 -18.71 1.26
C GLY A 148 -4.45 -19.59 1.53
N LEU A 149 -4.33 -20.58 2.42
CA LEU A 149 -5.46 -21.44 2.81
C LEU A 149 -6.56 -20.65 3.52
N LEU A 150 -6.22 -19.82 4.50
CA LEU A 150 -7.19 -19.01 5.24
C LEU A 150 -7.89 -17.99 4.33
N SER A 151 -7.16 -17.31 3.46
CA SER A 151 -7.74 -16.34 2.56
C SER A 151 -8.58 -17.00 1.46
N GLY A 152 -8.12 -18.13 0.92
CA GLY A 152 -8.90 -18.93 -0.03
C GLY A 152 -10.21 -19.44 0.58
N ALA A 153 -10.14 -19.97 1.81
CA ALA A 153 -11.35 -20.39 2.56
C ALA A 153 -12.28 -19.21 2.83
N ALA A 154 -11.74 -18.03 3.18
CA ALA A 154 -12.55 -16.83 3.43
C ALA A 154 -13.26 -16.33 2.15
N VAL A 155 -12.58 -16.33 1.00
CA VAL A 155 -13.19 -15.97 -0.29
C VAL A 155 -14.26 -16.98 -0.69
N LEU A 156 -13.99 -18.27 -0.53
CA LEU A 156 -14.98 -19.32 -0.82
C LEU A 156 -16.19 -19.19 0.10
N SER A 157 -15.99 -18.95 1.39
CA SER A 157 -17.07 -18.71 2.35
C SER A 157 -17.90 -17.48 1.99
N TRP A 158 -17.23 -16.38 1.63
CA TRP A 158 -17.91 -15.17 1.13
C TRP A 158 -18.81 -15.50 -0.08
N TYR A 159 -18.30 -16.26 -1.03
CA TYR A 159 -19.07 -16.67 -2.20
C TYR A 159 -20.28 -17.55 -1.83
N LEU A 160 -20.06 -18.59 -1.01
CA LEU A 160 -21.10 -19.56 -0.68
C LEU A 160 -22.20 -19.01 0.24
N PHE A 161 -21.86 -18.13 1.18
CA PHE A 161 -22.82 -17.63 2.19
C PHE A 161 -23.48 -16.31 1.82
N LEU A 162 -22.80 -15.45 1.06
CA LEU A 162 -23.35 -14.13 0.71
C LEU A 162 -23.95 -14.08 -0.70
N HIS A 163 -23.79 -15.14 -1.51
CA HIS A 163 -24.37 -15.25 -2.84
C HIS A 163 -24.23 -13.97 -3.68
N PRO A 164 -23.00 -13.41 -3.83
CA PRO A 164 -22.83 -12.15 -4.51
C PRO A 164 -23.23 -12.25 -5.99
N ASN A 165 -23.75 -11.15 -6.55
CA ASN A 165 -24.11 -11.11 -7.97
C ASN A 165 -22.86 -11.04 -8.88
N ILE A 166 -22.21 -12.20 -9.09
CA ILE A 166 -20.99 -12.34 -9.90
C ILE A 166 -21.26 -12.52 -11.41
N PRO A 167 -22.42 -13.06 -11.89
CA PRO A 167 -22.62 -13.32 -13.30
C PRO A 167 -22.33 -12.14 -14.23
N HIS A 168 -22.61 -10.92 -13.75
CA HIS A 168 -22.31 -9.69 -14.52
C HIS A 168 -20.79 -9.49 -14.71
N PHE A 169 -20.00 -9.74 -13.67
CA PHE A 169 -18.53 -9.66 -13.71
C PHE A 169 -17.97 -10.71 -14.68
N VAL A 170 -18.45 -11.97 -14.60
CA VAL A 170 -18.04 -13.05 -15.50
C VAL A 170 -18.30 -12.68 -16.95
N LYS A 171 -19.51 -12.21 -17.28
CA LYS A 171 -19.86 -11.79 -18.65
C LYS A 171 -18.99 -10.64 -19.18
N ALA A 172 -18.55 -9.74 -18.30
CA ALA A 172 -17.78 -8.57 -18.69
C ALA A 172 -16.29 -8.88 -18.94
N TYR A 173 -15.72 -9.87 -18.26
CA TYR A 173 -14.26 -10.07 -18.21
C TYR A 173 -13.78 -11.44 -18.62
N VAL A 174 -14.65 -12.46 -18.71
CA VAL A 174 -14.27 -13.80 -19.13
C VAL A 174 -14.62 -14.00 -20.59
N PRO A 175 -13.64 -14.20 -21.49
CA PRO A 175 -13.90 -14.44 -22.90
C PRO A 175 -14.50 -15.82 -23.12
N ALA A 176 -15.26 -15.97 -24.21
CA ALA A 176 -15.81 -17.28 -24.65
C ALA A 176 -14.70 -18.12 -25.29
N LEU A 177 -13.96 -18.86 -24.46
CA LEU A 177 -12.85 -19.72 -24.86
C LEU A 177 -13.02 -21.15 -24.34
N PRO A 178 -12.37 -22.15 -24.95
CA PRO A 178 -12.30 -23.51 -24.43
C PRO A 178 -11.78 -23.55 -22.99
N LEU A 179 -12.32 -24.45 -22.17
CA LEU A 179 -12.01 -24.54 -20.73
C LEU A 179 -10.50 -24.60 -20.45
N GLY A 180 -9.75 -25.37 -21.24
CA GLY A 180 -8.29 -25.47 -21.07
C GLY A 180 -7.58 -24.11 -21.20
N LEU A 181 -7.99 -23.27 -22.15
CA LEU A 181 -7.45 -21.92 -22.32
C LEU A 181 -7.90 -20.98 -21.19
N LEU A 182 -9.13 -21.13 -20.69
CA LEU A 182 -9.61 -20.38 -19.53
C LEU A 182 -8.84 -20.73 -18.27
N ILE A 183 -8.51 -22.00 -18.03
CA ILE A 183 -7.69 -22.43 -16.89
C ILE A 183 -6.30 -21.80 -16.98
N VAL A 184 -5.62 -21.92 -18.12
CA VAL A 184 -4.29 -21.33 -18.33
C VAL A 184 -4.34 -19.81 -18.17
N GLY A 185 -5.34 -19.16 -18.79
CA GLY A 185 -5.56 -17.73 -18.68
C GLY A 185 -5.83 -17.28 -17.24
N GLY A 186 -6.62 -18.04 -16.49
CA GLY A 186 -6.90 -17.78 -15.06
C GLY A 186 -5.66 -17.89 -14.19
N LEU A 187 -4.78 -18.87 -14.43
CA LEU A 187 -3.51 -19.00 -13.72
C LEU A 187 -2.55 -17.84 -14.04
N ILE A 188 -2.44 -17.47 -15.32
CA ILE A 188 -1.62 -16.31 -15.73
C ILE A 188 -2.16 -15.03 -15.09
N TRP A 189 -3.49 -14.85 -15.14
CA TRP A 189 -4.14 -13.71 -14.48
C TRP A 189 -3.84 -13.67 -12.97
N ALA A 190 -3.98 -14.79 -12.27
CA ALA A 190 -3.70 -14.88 -10.83
C ALA A 190 -2.25 -14.45 -10.51
N MET A 191 -1.27 -14.91 -11.28
CA MET A 191 0.13 -14.54 -11.09
C MET A 191 0.38 -13.05 -11.36
N LEU A 192 -0.18 -12.52 -12.46
CA LEU A 192 0.01 -11.12 -12.84
C LEU A 192 -0.71 -10.18 -11.88
N ASN A 193 -1.98 -10.48 -11.52
CA ASN A 193 -2.75 -9.68 -10.59
C ASN A 193 -2.08 -9.60 -9.22
N ALA A 194 -1.70 -10.75 -8.65
CA ALA A 194 -0.97 -10.82 -7.39
C ALA A 194 0.33 -9.99 -7.43
N ALA A 195 1.14 -10.12 -8.50
CA ALA A 195 2.38 -9.36 -8.62
C ALA A 195 2.14 -7.83 -8.68
N LEU A 196 1.13 -7.39 -9.43
CA LEU A 196 0.78 -5.98 -9.58
C LEU A 196 0.24 -5.39 -8.26
N GLU A 197 -0.66 -6.10 -7.58
CA GLU A 197 -1.23 -5.64 -6.32
C GLU A 197 -0.20 -5.64 -5.20
N GLU A 198 0.65 -6.66 -5.11
CA GLU A 198 1.74 -6.66 -4.13
C GLU A 198 2.74 -5.53 -4.42
N ALA A 199 3.13 -5.30 -5.67
CA ALA A 199 4.02 -4.20 -6.02
C ALA A 199 3.42 -2.83 -5.65
N ALA A 200 2.12 -2.63 -5.89
CA ALA A 200 1.43 -1.40 -5.51
C ALA A 200 1.36 -1.24 -3.98
N TYR A 201 0.79 -2.21 -3.28
CA TYR A 201 0.44 -2.04 -1.87
C TYR A 201 1.57 -2.37 -0.90
N ARG A 202 2.40 -3.40 -1.16
CA ARG A 202 3.55 -3.78 -0.30
C ARG A 202 4.86 -3.18 -0.80
N GLY A 203 4.91 -2.89 -2.11
CA GLY A 203 6.02 -2.15 -2.71
C GLY A 203 5.88 -0.65 -2.49
N VAL A 204 4.93 0.02 -3.14
CA VAL A 204 4.84 1.49 -3.14
C VAL A 204 4.24 2.02 -1.83
N PHE A 205 3.01 1.59 -1.45
CA PHE A 205 2.33 2.13 -0.27
C PHE A 205 3.05 1.78 1.04
N LEU A 206 3.25 0.49 1.34
CA LEU A 206 3.85 0.09 2.62
C LEU A 206 5.27 0.62 2.77
N HIS A 207 6.05 0.64 1.68
CA HIS A 207 7.41 1.20 1.72
C HIS A 207 7.41 2.70 2.05
N ALA A 208 6.50 3.48 1.45
CA ALA A 208 6.37 4.90 1.76
C ALA A 208 5.96 5.14 3.22
N LEU A 209 4.98 4.36 3.71
CA LEU A 209 4.52 4.42 5.10
C LEU A 209 5.60 3.99 6.08
N ASP A 210 6.32 2.89 5.81
CA ASP A 210 7.42 2.42 6.66
C ASP A 210 8.60 3.42 6.70
N THR A 211 8.89 4.07 5.57
CA THR A 211 9.94 5.10 5.48
C THR A 211 9.59 6.34 6.31
N SER A 212 8.31 6.73 6.31
CA SER A 212 7.85 7.97 6.95
C SER A 212 7.48 7.81 8.42
N LEU A 213 6.78 6.71 8.77
CA LEU A 213 6.22 6.45 10.10
C LEU A 213 7.06 5.46 10.91
N GLY A 214 8.00 4.77 10.25
CA GLY A 214 8.65 3.58 10.78
C GLY A 214 7.81 2.31 10.58
N PRO A 215 8.44 1.11 10.69
CA PRO A 215 7.80 -0.19 10.43
C PRO A 215 6.88 -0.63 11.57
N GLY A 216 5.99 0.25 12.02
CA GLY A 216 5.01 0.02 13.08
C GLY A 216 3.66 -0.50 12.57
N PHE A 217 2.75 -0.82 13.51
CA PHE A 217 1.38 -1.22 13.22
C PHE A 217 0.58 -0.16 12.44
N PRO A 218 0.72 1.17 12.70
CA PRO A 218 -0.02 2.20 11.95
C PRO A 218 0.27 2.17 10.45
N ALA A 219 1.53 1.99 10.04
CA ALA A 219 1.89 1.89 8.62
C ALA A 219 1.27 0.64 7.97
N LEU A 220 1.27 -0.48 8.69
CA LEU A 220 0.66 -1.73 8.24
C LEU A 220 -0.86 -1.60 8.10
N LEU A 221 -1.51 -0.97 9.07
CA LEU A 221 -2.96 -0.75 9.07
C LEU A 221 -3.38 0.18 7.92
N LEU A 222 -2.70 1.31 7.74
CA LEU A 222 -3.01 2.26 6.67
C LEU A 222 -2.88 1.64 5.28
N GLN A 223 -1.83 0.83 5.05
CA GLN A 223 -1.68 0.10 3.80
C GLN A 223 -2.80 -0.92 3.60
N ALA A 224 -3.19 -1.65 4.65
CA ALA A 224 -4.25 -2.64 4.58
C ALA A 224 -5.62 -1.99 4.31
N LEU A 225 -5.91 -0.86 4.94
CA LEU A 225 -7.12 -0.08 4.68
C LEU A 225 -7.15 0.47 3.24
N ALA A 226 -6.02 0.94 2.71
CA ALA A 226 -5.93 1.38 1.32
C ALA A 226 -6.18 0.22 0.33
N PHE A 227 -5.66 -0.96 0.63
CA PHE A 227 -5.92 -2.17 -0.14
C PHE A 227 -7.38 -2.61 -0.03
N GLY A 228 -7.95 -2.63 1.17
CA GLY A 228 -9.33 -3.02 1.39
C GLY A 228 -10.33 -2.08 0.72
N ALA A 229 -10.11 -0.77 0.77
CA ALA A 229 -11.04 0.22 0.26
C ALA A 229 -11.36 0.05 -1.24
N ILE A 230 -10.41 -0.37 -2.07
CA ILE A 230 -10.66 -0.61 -3.49
C ILE A 230 -11.60 -1.79 -3.74
N HIS A 231 -11.71 -2.72 -2.78
CA HIS A 231 -12.57 -3.89 -2.90
C HIS A 231 -14.06 -3.57 -2.71
N ILE A 232 -14.43 -2.32 -2.39
CA ILE A 232 -15.86 -1.93 -2.37
C ILE A 232 -16.53 -2.24 -3.73
N ARG A 233 -15.77 -2.17 -4.83
CA ARG A 233 -16.18 -2.48 -6.20
C ARG A 233 -15.32 -3.55 -6.86
N GLY A 234 -14.50 -4.26 -6.06
CA GLY A 234 -13.59 -5.32 -6.49
C GLY A 234 -14.18 -6.72 -6.35
N PHE A 235 -13.29 -7.71 -6.27
CA PHE A 235 -13.63 -9.08 -6.00
C PHE A 235 -12.69 -9.63 -4.89
N PRO A 236 -13.22 -10.10 -3.74
CA PRO A 236 -14.61 -10.02 -3.28
C PRO A 236 -15.09 -8.57 -3.13
N GLY A 237 -16.38 -8.33 -3.40
CA GLY A 237 -16.95 -6.98 -3.45
C GLY A 237 -17.77 -6.58 -2.24
N GLY A 238 -18.18 -5.28 -2.20
CA GLY A 238 -18.99 -4.72 -1.12
C GLY A 238 -18.24 -4.56 0.20
N TRP A 239 -18.95 -4.20 1.26
CA TRP A 239 -18.36 -4.04 2.59
C TRP A 239 -17.74 -5.32 3.16
N PRO A 240 -18.31 -6.53 2.95
CA PRO A 240 -17.64 -7.77 3.31
C PRO A 240 -16.31 -7.94 2.58
N GLY A 241 -16.26 -7.62 1.28
CA GLY A 241 -15.02 -7.63 0.50
C GLY A 241 -13.97 -6.66 1.02
N VAL A 242 -14.37 -5.44 1.40
CA VAL A 242 -13.48 -4.47 2.07
C VAL A 242 -12.87 -5.07 3.33
N GLY A 243 -13.70 -5.67 4.20
CA GLY A 243 -13.25 -6.28 5.45
C GLY A 243 -12.27 -7.44 5.21
N LEU A 244 -12.60 -8.35 4.31
CA LEU A 244 -11.75 -9.48 3.96
C LEU A 244 -10.42 -9.01 3.37
N ALA A 245 -10.44 -8.06 2.45
CA ALA A 245 -9.24 -7.51 1.83
C ALA A 245 -8.38 -6.71 2.82
N CYS A 246 -8.97 -6.00 3.79
CA CYS A 246 -8.21 -5.38 4.89
C CYS A 246 -7.44 -6.41 5.71
N ILE A 247 -8.12 -7.49 6.14
CA ILE A 247 -7.49 -8.57 6.91
C ILE A 247 -6.38 -9.23 6.09
N PHE A 248 -6.67 -9.58 4.85
CA PHE A 248 -5.68 -10.11 3.91
C PHE A 248 -4.49 -9.14 3.73
N GLY A 249 -4.79 -7.85 3.59
CA GLY A 249 -3.79 -6.78 3.49
C GLY A 249 -2.82 -6.75 4.68
N LEU A 250 -3.31 -6.96 5.89
CA LEU A 250 -2.48 -7.07 7.10
C LEU A 250 -1.56 -8.28 7.03
N PHE A 251 -2.08 -9.46 6.67
CA PHE A 251 -1.28 -10.69 6.55
C PHE A 251 -0.17 -10.54 5.51
N MET A 252 -0.50 -10.05 4.32
CA MET A 252 0.50 -9.84 3.26
C MET A 252 1.57 -8.84 3.67
N GLY A 253 1.20 -7.77 4.37
CA GLY A 253 2.16 -6.81 4.89
C GLY A 253 3.08 -7.40 5.97
N VAL A 254 2.58 -8.29 6.83
CA VAL A 254 3.41 -9.04 7.79
C VAL A 254 4.38 -9.98 7.07
N ILE A 255 3.90 -10.75 6.08
CA ILE A 255 4.74 -11.63 5.27
C ILE A 255 5.83 -10.81 4.56
N ARG A 256 5.46 -9.68 3.95
CA ARG A 256 6.40 -8.77 3.27
C ARG A 256 7.52 -8.29 4.20
N ARG A 257 7.18 -7.89 5.43
CA ARG A 257 8.18 -7.43 6.41
C ARG A 257 9.06 -8.58 6.90
N ARG A 258 8.49 -9.75 7.21
CA ARG A 258 9.26 -10.92 7.68
C ARG A 258 10.19 -11.47 6.60
N ALA A 259 9.71 -11.56 5.36
CA ALA A 259 10.51 -12.00 4.23
C ALA A 259 11.57 -10.97 3.80
N GLY A 260 11.38 -9.69 4.11
CA GLY A 260 12.24 -8.60 3.64
C GLY A 260 12.19 -8.38 2.14
N GLY A 261 11.21 -8.98 1.41
CA GLY A 261 11.10 -8.94 -0.05
C GLY A 261 9.71 -9.23 -0.57
N MET A 262 9.55 -9.16 -1.90
CA MET A 262 8.26 -9.24 -2.58
C MET A 262 7.83 -10.65 -2.94
N PHE A 263 8.77 -11.60 -3.03
CA PHE A 263 8.48 -12.95 -3.55
C PHE A 263 7.45 -13.69 -2.67
N ALA A 264 7.65 -13.70 -1.36
CA ALA A 264 6.79 -14.42 -0.44
C ALA A 264 5.33 -13.92 -0.44
N PRO A 265 5.04 -12.61 -0.30
CA PRO A 265 3.66 -12.13 -0.38
C PRO A 265 3.04 -12.37 -1.77
N CYS A 266 3.79 -12.25 -2.87
CA CYS A 266 3.26 -12.61 -4.19
C CYS A 266 2.82 -14.08 -4.27
N ILE A 267 3.63 -15.01 -3.76
CA ILE A 267 3.27 -16.44 -3.74
C ILE A 267 2.02 -16.68 -2.88
N ALA A 268 1.95 -16.11 -1.68
CA ALA A 268 0.77 -16.24 -0.83
C ALA A 268 -0.50 -15.68 -1.49
N HIS A 269 -0.37 -14.56 -2.21
CA HIS A 269 -1.47 -13.92 -2.92
C HIS A 269 -1.97 -14.77 -4.11
N VAL A 270 -1.06 -15.35 -4.89
CA VAL A 270 -1.44 -16.24 -6.01
C VAL A 270 -2.37 -17.36 -5.56
N PHE A 271 -2.16 -17.97 -4.38
CA PHE A 271 -3.07 -19.00 -3.85
C PHE A 271 -4.51 -18.48 -3.71
N THR A 272 -4.70 -17.26 -3.24
CA THR A 272 -6.02 -16.64 -3.10
C THR A 272 -6.65 -16.37 -4.46
N ASP A 273 -5.87 -15.81 -5.38
CA ASP A 273 -6.33 -15.48 -6.73
C ASP A 273 -6.68 -16.73 -7.55
N VAL A 274 -6.00 -17.86 -7.33
CA VAL A 274 -6.36 -19.15 -7.94
C VAL A 274 -7.74 -19.60 -7.46
N VAL A 275 -8.08 -19.42 -6.17
CA VAL A 275 -9.44 -19.72 -5.68
C VAL A 275 -10.46 -18.79 -6.35
N ILE A 276 -10.16 -17.51 -6.48
CA ILE A 276 -11.01 -16.54 -7.20
C ILE A 276 -11.21 -16.97 -8.65
N ALA A 277 -10.12 -17.29 -9.35
CA ALA A 277 -10.19 -17.77 -10.73
C ALA A 277 -11.04 -19.04 -10.85
N GLY A 278 -10.91 -19.98 -9.90
CA GLY A 278 -11.73 -21.19 -9.84
C GLY A 278 -13.22 -20.89 -9.72
N ILE A 279 -13.62 -19.98 -8.81
CA ILE A 279 -15.02 -19.54 -8.66
C ILE A 279 -15.53 -18.91 -9.97
N VAL A 280 -14.75 -18.02 -10.57
CA VAL A 280 -15.13 -17.34 -11.82
C VAL A 280 -15.28 -18.34 -12.97
N LEU A 281 -14.38 -19.33 -13.08
CA LEU A 281 -14.46 -20.38 -14.10
C LEU A 281 -15.66 -21.30 -13.92
N LEU A 282 -16.04 -21.63 -12.68
CA LEU A 282 -17.24 -22.42 -12.43
C LEU A 282 -18.50 -21.70 -12.89
N LEU A 283 -18.55 -20.38 -12.71
CA LEU A 283 -19.69 -19.53 -13.12
C LEU A 283 -19.70 -19.21 -14.63
N ALA A 284 -18.53 -19.31 -15.29
CA ALA A 284 -18.42 -19.09 -16.74
C ALA A 284 -18.88 -20.31 -17.56
N ARG A 285 -19.09 -21.48 -16.94
CA ARG A 285 -19.61 -22.65 -17.66
C ARG A 285 -21.07 -22.39 -18.02
N PRO A 286 -21.47 -22.56 -19.29
CA PRO A 286 -22.88 -22.68 -19.63
C PRO A 286 -23.44 -23.87 -18.82
N GLU A 287 -24.59 -23.67 -18.20
CA GLU A 287 -25.33 -24.78 -17.61
C GLU A 287 -25.56 -25.82 -18.72
N VAL A 288 -25.04 -27.04 -18.48
CA VAL A 288 -25.26 -28.18 -19.35
C VAL A 288 -26.70 -28.63 -19.27
#